data_1b5f0105d2e00f790df3e9e6600c38bb
#
_entry.id   1b5f0105d2e00f790df3e9e6600c38bb
#
_cell.length_a   1.000
_cell.length_b   1.000
_cell.length_c   1.000
_cell.angle_alpha   90.00
_cell.angle_beta   90.00
_cell.angle_gamma   90.00
#
_symmetry.space_group_name_H-M   'P 1'
#
loop_
_entity.id
_entity.type
_entity.pdbx_description
1 polymer ?
#
loop_
_entity_poly.entity_id
_entity_poly.type
_entity_poly.pdbx_seq_one_letter_code
_entity_poly.pdbx_strand_id
1 'polypeptide(L)'
;MRKQFVKYVSQNMLGMLGMSLYILADTYFISRAVGPDGIAALNLVLPLYNLIFAIGAMIGVGSAIRFVVERNKKNPDAAGYFFHSLTWAGIISILFILVGIFLPDKLVALLGGDATIVATGTSYTRIFMLFTPFLCGITFAMRL
;
A
#
# COMPACT_ATOMS: atom_id res chain seq x y z
N MET A 1 12.43 18.45 23.96
CA MET A 1 11.19 18.40 23.18
C MET A 1 11.34 18.98 21.76
N ARG A 2 11.81 20.23 21.57
CA ARG A 2 11.93 20.87 20.24
C ARG A 2 12.83 20.09 19.24
N LYS A 3 13.97 19.55 19.66
CA LYS A 3 14.88 18.78 18.81
C LYS A 3 14.27 17.45 18.34
N GLN A 4 13.51 16.77 19.18
CA GLN A 4 12.81 15.53 18.82
C GLN A 4 11.67 15.81 17.84
N PHE A 5 10.89 16.85 18.08
CA PHE A 5 9.83 17.30 17.18
C PHE A 5 10.37 17.59 15.77
N VAL A 6 11.42 18.41 15.65
CA VAL A 6 12.05 18.73 14.36
C VAL A 6 12.57 17.46 13.67
N LYS A 7 13.15 16.53 14.41
CA LYS A 7 13.62 15.25 13.86
C LYS A 7 12.47 14.42 13.25
N TYR A 8 11.36 14.28 13.97
CA TYR A 8 10.20 13.53 13.47
C TYR A 8 9.55 14.22 12.27
N VAL A 9 9.42 15.54 12.31
CA VAL A 9 8.87 16.32 11.19
C VAL A 9 9.75 16.17 9.95
N SER A 10 11.06 16.34 10.08
CA SER A 10 11.98 16.22 8.93
C SER A 10 12.00 14.80 8.34
N GLN A 11 11.92 13.75 9.16
CA GLN A 11 11.81 12.38 8.68
C GLN A 11 10.52 12.14 7.89
N ASN A 12 9.38 12.65 8.38
CA ASN A 12 8.11 12.54 7.66
C ASN A 12 8.14 13.35 6.35
N MET A 13 8.70 14.55 6.35
CA MET A 13 8.85 15.37 5.14
C MET A 13 9.72 14.67 4.08
N LEU A 14 10.86 14.09 4.49
CA LEU A 14 11.72 13.32 3.58
C LEU A 14 11.00 12.10 3.01
N GLY A 15 10.21 11.41 3.82
CA GLY A 15 9.37 10.29 3.36
C GLY A 15 8.34 10.72 2.31
N MET A 16 7.66 11.85 2.54
CA MET A 16 6.69 12.40 1.58
C MET A 16 7.35 12.87 0.29
N LEU A 17 8.53 13.52 0.38
CA LEU A 17 9.32 13.91 -0.80
C LEU A 17 9.74 12.69 -1.62
N GLY A 18 10.24 11.64 -0.96
CA GLY A 18 10.59 10.38 -1.61
C GLY A 18 9.40 9.75 -2.35
N MET A 19 8.23 9.74 -1.72
CA MET A 19 7.01 9.24 -2.32
C MET A 19 6.55 10.07 -3.53
N SER A 20 6.68 11.39 -3.45
CA SER A 20 6.36 12.29 -4.58
C SER A 20 7.31 12.08 -5.76
N LEU A 21 8.60 11.91 -5.50
CA LEU A 21 9.60 11.58 -6.53
C LEU A 21 9.32 10.22 -7.17
N TYR A 22 8.93 9.23 -6.38
CA TYR A 22 8.52 7.92 -6.88
C TYR A 22 7.33 8.04 -7.86
N ILE A 23 6.27 8.75 -7.47
CA ILE A 23 5.08 8.95 -8.32
C ILE A 23 5.45 9.67 -9.62
N LEU A 24 6.31 10.70 -9.55
CA LEU A 24 6.80 11.41 -10.73
C LEU A 24 7.58 10.50 -11.67
N ALA A 25 8.49 9.69 -11.13
CA ALA A 25 9.28 8.74 -11.90
C ALA A 25 8.39 7.68 -12.56
N ASP A 26 7.45 7.10 -11.80
CA ASP A 26 6.52 6.09 -12.28
C ASP A 26 5.66 6.64 -13.45
N THR A 27 5.08 7.82 -13.27
CA THR A 27 4.30 8.51 -14.31
C THR A 27 5.15 8.80 -15.55
N TYR A 28 6.39 9.24 -15.37
CA TYR A 28 7.31 9.53 -16.48
C TYR A 28 7.64 8.27 -17.29
N PHE A 29 7.99 7.17 -16.62
CA PHE A 29 8.31 5.91 -17.29
C PHE A 29 7.11 5.31 -18.01
N ILE A 30 5.94 5.32 -17.40
CA ILE A 30 4.71 4.82 -18.02
C ILE A 30 4.32 5.68 -19.21
N SER A 31 4.40 7.00 -19.11
CA SER A 31 4.14 7.91 -20.23
C SER A 31 5.05 7.65 -21.42
N ARG A 32 6.32 7.34 -21.16
CA ARG A 32 7.29 7.03 -22.23
C ARG A 32 7.11 5.65 -22.84
N ALA A 33 6.73 4.65 -22.03
CA ALA A 33 6.63 3.25 -22.47
C ALA A 33 5.31 2.94 -23.18
N VAL A 34 4.20 3.50 -22.69
CA VAL A 34 2.84 3.12 -23.10
C VAL A 34 2.06 4.32 -23.66
N GLY A 35 2.50 5.55 -23.38
CA GLY A 35 1.83 6.77 -23.81
C GLY A 35 0.61 7.15 -22.96
N PRO A 36 -0.37 7.90 -23.55
CA PRO A 36 -1.53 8.42 -22.82
C PRO A 36 -2.42 7.32 -22.19
N ASP A 37 -2.57 6.17 -22.86
CA ASP A 37 -3.35 5.05 -22.39
C ASP A 37 -2.76 4.42 -21.13
N GLY A 38 -1.43 4.44 -21.01
CA GLY A 38 -0.73 3.99 -19.80
C GLY A 38 -0.99 4.90 -18.61
N ILE A 39 -1.04 6.22 -18.82
CA ILE A 39 -1.38 7.18 -17.78
C ILE A 39 -2.84 7.03 -17.35
N ALA A 40 -3.75 6.80 -18.29
CA ALA A 40 -5.15 6.54 -18.01
C ALA A 40 -5.31 5.26 -17.17
N ALA A 41 -4.62 4.18 -17.53
CA ALA A 41 -4.61 2.93 -16.77
C ALA A 41 -4.05 3.13 -15.35
N LEU A 42 -2.95 3.88 -15.19
CA LEU A 42 -2.37 4.22 -13.90
C LEU A 42 -3.39 4.93 -13.01
N ASN A 43 -4.03 5.99 -13.52
CA ASN A 43 -5.02 6.77 -12.79
C ASN A 43 -6.25 5.93 -12.40
N LEU A 44 -6.62 4.95 -13.21
CA LEU A 44 -7.71 4.04 -12.93
C LEU A 44 -7.38 3.08 -11.77
N VAL A 45 -6.11 2.69 -11.64
CA VAL A 45 -5.65 1.77 -10.58
C VAL A 45 -5.35 2.51 -9.27
N LEU A 46 -5.15 3.83 -9.27
CA LEU A 46 -4.87 4.61 -8.07
C LEU A 46 -5.89 4.45 -6.93
N PRO A 47 -7.22 4.41 -7.17
CA PRO A 47 -8.19 4.15 -6.10
C PRO A 47 -7.98 2.79 -5.43
N LEU A 48 -7.61 1.78 -6.20
CA LEU A 48 -7.30 0.44 -5.68
C LEU A 48 -6.04 0.47 -4.81
N TYR A 49 -5.00 1.18 -5.25
CA TYR A 49 -3.81 1.43 -4.46
C TYR A 49 -4.14 2.10 -3.12
N ASN A 50 -4.93 3.16 -3.15
CA ASN A 50 -5.34 3.89 -1.96
C ASN A 50 -6.16 3.01 -1.00
N LEU A 51 -7.01 2.12 -1.50
CA LEU A 51 -7.77 1.17 -0.71
C LEU A 51 -6.85 0.18 0.01
N ILE A 52 -5.91 -0.42 -0.70
CA ILE A 52 -4.93 -1.36 -0.12
C ILE A 52 -4.09 -0.66 0.94
N PHE A 53 -3.60 0.56 0.62
CA PHE A 53 -2.83 1.37 1.54
C PHE A 53 -3.62 1.74 2.81
N ALA A 54 -4.89 2.12 2.66
CA ALA A 54 -5.78 2.46 3.78
C ALA A 54 -5.99 1.27 4.72
N ILE A 55 -6.26 0.07 4.15
CA ILE A 55 -6.43 -1.15 4.94
C ILE A 55 -5.13 -1.51 5.66
N GLY A 56 -3.99 -1.47 4.97
CA GLY A 56 -2.68 -1.71 5.57
C GLY A 56 -2.34 -0.72 6.69
N ALA A 57 -2.64 0.57 6.47
CA ALA A 57 -2.44 1.61 7.48
C ALA A 57 -3.36 1.43 8.70
N MET A 58 -4.62 1.05 8.49
CA MET A 58 -5.57 0.79 9.57
C MET A 58 -5.08 -0.34 10.49
N ILE A 59 -4.64 -1.45 9.91
CA ILE A 59 -4.09 -2.58 10.66
C ILE A 59 -2.77 -2.18 11.33
N GLY A 60 -1.87 -1.50 10.61
CA GLY A 60 -0.58 -1.07 11.13
C GLY A 60 -0.69 -0.10 12.29
N VAL A 61 -1.51 0.95 12.16
CA VAL A 61 -1.71 1.94 13.24
C VAL A 61 -2.43 1.30 14.43
N GLY A 62 -3.48 0.51 14.18
CA GLY A 62 -4.24 -0.15 15.23
C GLY A 62 -3.37 -1.09 16.08
N SER A 63 -2.52 -1.88 15.41
CA SER A 63 -1.59 -2.81 16.09
C SER A 63 -0.47 -2.08 16.83
N ALA A 64 0.10 -1.03 16.25
CA ALA A 64 1.14 -0.23 16.89
C ALA A 64 0.64 0.40 18.20
N ILE A 65 -0.55 1.00 18.17
CA ILE A 65 -1.16 1.59 19.37
C ILE A 65 -1.39 0.53 20.46
N ARG A 66 -1.98 -0.62 20.10
CA ARG A 66 -2.19 -1.72 21.02
C ARG A 66 -0.89 -2.25 21.59
N PHE A 67 0.09 -2.49 20.76
CA PHE A 67 1.42 -2.97 21.19
C PHE A 67 2.06 -2.02 22.19
N VAL A 68 2.08 -0.71 21.91
CA VAL A 68 2.68 0.30 22.81
C VAL A 68 1.93 0.38 24.13
N VAL A 69 0.60 0.36 24.11
CA VAL A 69 -0.24 0.41 25.33
C VAL A 69 0.01 -0.82 26.20
N GLU A 70 -0.04 -2.03 25.64
CA GLU A 70 0.15 -3.26 26.41
C GLU A 70 1.60 -3.43 26.89
N ARG A 71 2.58 -2.98 26.10
CA ARG A 71 3.98 -2.95 26.53
C ARG A 71 4.21 -2.02 27.72
N ASN A 72 3.56 -0.85 27.74
CA ASN A 72 3.64 0.08 28.87
C ASN A 72 2.96 -0.47 30.14
N LYS A 73 1.95 -1.31 30.01
CA LYS A 73 1.32 -2.05 31.13
C LYS A 73 2.18 -3.22 31.61
N LYS A 74 3.35 -3.48 31.00
CA LYS A 74 4.19 -4.66 31.29
C LYS A 74 3.45 -5.99 31.11
N ASN A 75 2.48 -6.04 30.18
CA ASN A 75 1.76 -7.25 29.86
C ASN A 75 2.69 -8.22 29.13
N PRO A 76 2.88 -9.47 29.59
CA PRO A 76 3.72 -10.46 28.93
C PRO A 76 3.22 -10.82 27.52
N ASP A 77 1.92 -10.64 27.24
CA ASP A 77 1.30 -10.96 25.96
C ASP A 77 1.38 -9.83 24.92
N ALA A 78 2.11 -8.74 25.19
CA ALA A 78 2.23 -7.62 24.26
C ALA A 78 2.73 -8.07 22.87
N ALA A 79 3.65 -9.03 22.82
CA ALA A 79 4.13 -9.62 21.58
C ALA A 79 3.04 -10.39 20.81
N GLY A 80 2.11 -11.00 21.49
CA GLY A 80 0.97 -11.74 20.90
C GLY A 80 0.10 -10.83 20.04
N TYR A 81 -0.18 -9.62 20.48
CA TYR A 81 -0.96 -8.64 19.69
C TYR A 81 -0.27 -8.27 18.38
N PHE A 82 1.08 -8.17 18.40
CA PHE A 82 1.86 -7.91 17.20
C PHE A 82 1.74 -9.08 16.19
N PHE A 83 1.94 -10.32 16.66
CA PHE A 83 1.83 -11.50 15.79
C PHE A 83 0.40 -11.68 15.23
N HIS A 84 -0.62 -11.44 16.04
CA HIS A 84 -2.01 -11.47 15.57
C HIS A 84 -2.25 -10.46 14.44
N SER A 85 -1.76 -9.24 14.59
CA SER A 85 -1.92 -8.20 13.58
C SER A 85 -1.17 -8.55 12.29
N LEU A 86 0.02 -9.12 12.40
CA LEU A 86 0.80 -9.60 11.27
C LEU A 86 0.09 -10.73 10.52
N THR A 87 -0.54 -11.65 11.25
CA THR A 87 -1.33 -12.73 10.68
C THR A 87 -2.53 -12.19 9.89
N TRP A 88 -3.28 -11.23 10.44
CA TRP A 88 -4.40 -10.59 9.75
C TRP A 88 -3.94 -9.82 8.52
N ALA A 89 -2.84 -9.08 8.60
CA ALA A 89 -2.26 -8.40 7.46
C ALA A 89 -1.86 -9.39 6.35
N GLY A 90 -1.30 -10.55 6.73
CA GLY A 90 -0.97 -11.64 5.81
C GLY A 90 -2.22 -12.22 5.11
N ILE A 91 -3.28 -12.51 5.86
CA ILE A 91 -4.53 -13.05 5.32
C ILE A 91 -5.15 -12.08 4.31
N ILE A 92 -5.22 -10.80 4.65
CA ILE A 92 -5.76 -9.77 3.76
C ILE A 92 -4.89 -9.60 2.51
N SER A 93 -3.56 -9.65 2.66
CA SER A 93 -2.63 -9.60 1.53
C SER A 93 -2.83 -10.77 0.57
N ILE A 94 -3.00 -11.98 1.09
CA ILE A 94 -3.29 -13.18 0.27
C ILE A 94 -4.62 -13.01 -0.47
N LEU A 95 -5.64 -12.46 0.17
CA LEU A 95 -6.92 -12.20 -0.47
C LEU A 95 -6.76 -11.22 -1.65
N PHE A 96 -6.00 -10.14 -1.50
CA PHE A 96 -5.71 -9.22 -2.60
C PHE A 96 -4.90 -9.87 -3.73
N ILE A 97 -3.94 -10.73 -3.40
CA ILE A 97 -3.20 -11.51 -4.42
C ILE A 97 -4.14 -12.39 -5.22
N LEU A 98 -5.02 -13.15 -4.56
CA LEU A 98 -5.98 -14.02 -5.24
C LEU A 98 -6.90 -13.20 -6.16
N VAL A 99 -7.42 -12.08 -5.69
CA VAL A 99 -8.23 -11.16 -6.51
C VAL A 99 -7.42 -10.64 -7.71
N GLY A 100 -6.15 -10.26 -7.51
CA GLY A 100 -5.26 -9.78 -8.57
C GLY A 100 -4.86 -10.85 -9.60
N ILE A 101 -4.86 -12.13 -9.21
CA ILE A 101 -4.56 -13.23 -10.14
C ILE A 101 -5.81 -13.65 -10.93
N PHE A 102 -6.95 -13.76 -10.27
CA PHE A 102 -8.15 -14.32 -10.86
C PHE A 102 -9.08 -13.30 -11.54
N LEU A 103 -9.09 -12.05 -11.06
CA LEU A 103 -10.04 -11.04 -11.51
C LEU A 103 -9.42 -9.67 -11.90
N PRO A 104 -8.20 -9.59 -12.42
CA PRO A 104 -7.61 -8.28 -12.72
C PRO A 104 -8.39 -7.55 -13.81
N ASP A 105 -8.86 -8.26 -14.86
CA ASP A 105 -9.65 -7.69 -15.96
C ASP A 105 -10.98 -7.11 -15.48
N LYS A 106 -11.66 -7.85 -14.59
CA LYS A 106 -12.94 -7.41 -14.01
C LYS A 106 -12.77 -6.20 -13.09
N LEU A 107 -11.65 -6.13 -12.37
CA LEU A 107 -11.35 -4.97 -11.53
C LEU A 107 -11.14 -3.71 -12.37
N VAL A 108 -10.34 -3.79 -13.43
CA VAL A 108 -10.09 -2.64 -14.31
C VAL A 108 -11.37 -2.23 -15.05
N ALA A 109 -12.16 -3.20 -15.50
CA ALA A 109 -13.47 -2.93 -16.13
C ALA A 109 -14.48 -2.31 -15.15
N LEU A 110 -14.53 -2.78 -13.90
CA LEU A 110 -15.38 -2.22 -12.84
C LEU A 110 -15.03 -0.77 -12.50
N LEU A 111 -13.74 -0.44 -12.60
CA LEU A 111 -13.24 0.92 -12.39
C LEU A 111 -13.53 1.86 -13.59
N GLY A 112 -14.15 1.34 -14.67
CA GLY A 112 -14.53 2.13 -15.83
C GLY A 112 -13.53 2.14 -16.98
N GLY A 113 -12.61 1.16 -17.02
CA GLY A 113 -11.65 1.02 -18.12
C GLY A 113 -12.31 0.57 -19.42
N ASP A 114 -12.01 1.27 -20.51
CA ASP A 114 -12.32 0.83 -21.88
C ASP A 114 -11.47 -0.39 -22.26
N ALA A 115 -11.87 -1.12 -23.30
CA ALA A 115 -11.19 -2.34 -23.74
C ALA A 115 -9.67 -2.18 -23.93
N THR A 116 -9.22 -1.04 -24.44
CA THR A 116 -7.81 -0.70 -24.63
C THR A 116 -7.09 -0.50 -23.28
N ILE A 117 -7.75 0.20 -22.36
CA ILE A 117 -7.24 0.46 -21.01
C ILE A 117 -7.22 -0.83 -20.18
N VAL A 118 -8.22 -1.69 -20.35
CA VAL A 118 -8.25 -3.01 -19.71
C VAL A 118 -7.06 -3.85 -20.15
N ALA A 119 -6.78 -3.95 -21.45
CA ALA A 119 -5.67 -4.74 -21.97
C ALA A 119 -4.31 -4.28 -21.40
N THR A 120 -4.10 -2.97 -21.31
CA THR A 120 -2.85 -2.38 -20.78
C THR A 120 -2.80 -2.43 -19.25
N GLY A 121 -3.91 -2.07 -18.59
CA GLY A 121 -4.01 -1.96 -17.15
C GLY A 121 -4.03 -3.29 -16.43
N THR A 122 -4.48 -4.38 -17.06
CA THR A 122 -4.53 -5.73 -16.47
C THR A 122 -3.14 -6.22 -16.07
N SER A 123 -2.16 -6.10 -16.97
CA SER A 123 -0.78 -6.52 -16.69
C SER A 123 -0.18 -5.73 -15.53
N TYR A 124 -0.39 -4.41 -15.53
CA TYR A 124 0.05 -3.52 -14.46
C TYR A 124 -0.63 -3.87 -13.12
N THR A 125 -1.95 -4.03 -13.13
CA THR A 125 -2.75 -4.37 -11.93
C THR A 125 -2.33 -5.71 -11.36
N ARG A 126 -2.07 -6.71 -12.19
CA ARG A 126 -1.61 -8.04 -11.77
C ARG A 126 -0.27 -7.98 -11.05
N ILE A 127 0.72 -7.31 -11.64
CA ILE A 127 2.04 -7.14 -11.01
C ILE A 127 1.90 -6.37 -9.70
N PHE A 128 1.15 -5.28 -9.71
CA PHE A 128 0.92 -4.47 -8.53
C PHE A 128 0.28 -5.25 -7.38
N MET A 129 -0.76 -6.05 -7.67
CA MET A 129 -1.43 -6.89 -6.68
C MET A 129 -0.52 -8.00 -6.12
N LEU A 130 0.39 -8.56 -6.91
CA LEU A 130 1.39 -9.52 -6.44
C LEU A 130 2.34 -8.91 -5.40
N PHE A 131 2.64 -7.61 -5.52
CA PHE A 131 3.49 -6.89 -4.56
C PHE A 131 2.73 -6.34 -3.34
N THR A 132 1.42 -6.54 -3.25
CA THR A 132 0.59 -6.09 -2.11
C THR A 132 1.12 -6.53 -0.74
N PRO A 133 1.57 -7.79 -0.51
CA PRO A 133 2.10 -8.20 0.79
C PRO A 133 3.33 -7.40 1.19
N PHE A 134 4.16 -7.06 0.22
CA PHE A 134 5.35 -6.23 0.46
C PHE A 134 4.96 -4.80 0.85
N LEU A 135 3.97 -4.22 0.16
CA LEU A 135 3.43 -2.90 0.48
C LEU A 135 2.76 -2.87 1.85
N CYS A 136 1.94 -3.85 2.17
CA CYS A 136 1.34 -3.99 3.50
C CYS A 136 2.40 -4.19 4.59
N GLY A 137 3.42 -5.01 4.33
CA GLY A 137 4.52 -5.27 5.25
C GLY A 137 5.35 -4.02 5.54
N ILE A 138 5.70 -3.24 4.52
CA ILE A 138 6.41 -1.97 4.68
C ILE A 138 5.55 -0.97 5.46
N THR A 139 4.27 -0.81 5.09
CA THR A 139 3.37 0.12 5.78
C THR A 139 3.21 -0.26 7.26
N PHE A 140 3.15 -1.54 7.55
CA PHE A 140 3.12 -2.06 8.91
C PHE A 140 4.43 -1.76 9.66
N ALA A 141 5.59 -2.05 9.05
CA ALA A 141 6.90 -1.81 9.66
C ALA A 141 7.22 -0.33 9.91
N MET A 142 6.75 0.56 9.03
CA MET A 142 6.94 2.01 9.19
C MET A 142 6.10 2.63 10.32
N ARG A 143 5.11 1.90 10.84
CA ARG A 143 4.20 2.39 11.89
C ARG A 143 4.54 1.84 13.29
N LEU A 144 5.51 0.93 13.38
CA LEU A 144 6.08 0.38 14.63
C LEU A 144 7.29 1.15 15.10
#